data_54ffad215700e3d41a0e961a941dbd0f
#
_entry.id   54ffad215700e3d41a0e961a941dbd0f
#
_cell.length_a   1.000
_cell.length_b   1.000
_cell.length_c   1.000
_cell.angle_alpha   90.00
_cell.angle_beta   90.00
_cell.angle_gamma   90.00
#
_symmetry.space_group_name_H-M   'P 1'
#
loop_
_entity.id
_entity.type
_entity.pdbx_description
1 polymer ?
#
loop_
_entity_poly.entity_id
_entity_poly.type
_entity_poly.pdbx_seq_one_letter_code
_entity_poly.pdbx_strand_id
1 'polypeptide(L)'
;VVDCKGAAIIPGLVDTRVFIGEPGSEYRETIASAGRAAAAGGVTTMVMMPDTDPVIDDVARVEFVARAARETSPVHVHPAAAITKGLHGGYLTEIGLLREA
;
A
#
# COMPACT_ATOMS: atom_id res chain seq x y z
N VAL A 1 -29.14 0.85 12.58
CA VAL A 1 -28.61 1.58 13.74
C VAL A 1 -27.68 0.64 14.52
N VAL A 2 -26.46 1.13 14.81
CA VAL A 2 -25.47 0.40 15.62
C VAL A 2 -25.33 1.12 16.97
N ASP A 3 -25.53 0.38 18.06
CA ASP A 3 -25.31 0.89 19.40
C ASP A 3 -23.82 0.76 19.76
N CYS A 4 -23.13 1.90 19.88
CA CYS A 4 -21.71 1.95 20.23
C CYS A 4 -21.43 1.86 21.73
N LYS A 5 -22.45 1.71 22.57
CA LYS A 5 -22.34 1.54 24.05
C LYS A 5 -21.44 2.57 24.74
N GLY A 6 -21.54 3.85 24.30
CA GLY A 6 -20.73 4.93 24.83
C GLY A 6 -19.33 5.08 24.24
N ALA A 7 -18.95 4.23 23.27
CA ALA A 7 -17.68 4.38 22.52
C ALA A 7 -17.76 5.59 21.57
N ALA A 8 -16.63 6.27 21.37
CA ALA A 8 -16.51 7.33 20.37
C ALA A 8 -16.35 6.73 18.97
N ILE A 9 -17.00 7.34 17.98
CA ILE A 9 -16.83 7.02 16.58
C ILE A 9 -15.90 8.07 15.96
N ILE A 10 -14.83 7.62 15.32
CA ILE A 10 -13.85 8.46 14.62
C ILE A 10 -13.70 7.96 13.18
N PRO A 11 -13.21 8.81 12.25
CA PRO A 11 -12.79 8.34 10.94
C PRO A 11 -11.72 7.24 11.07
N GLY A 12 -11.67 6.32 10.10
CA GLY A 12 -10.63 5.29 10.08
C GLY A 12 -9.23 5.91 10.03
N LEU A 13 -8.29 5.25 10.70
CA LEU A 13 -6.90 5.72 10.73
C LEU A 13 -6.24 5.57 9.36
N VAL A 14 -5.29 6.45 9.07
CA VAL A 14 -4.48 6.42 7.86
C VAL A 14 -3.02 6.16 8.26
N ASP A 15 -2.44 5.06 7.76
CA ASP A 15 -1.01 4.78 7.92
C ASP A 15 -0.28 5.17 6.64
N THR A 16 0.55 6.20 6.71
CA THR A 16 1.24 6.78 5.56
C THR A 16 2.58 6.12 5.25
N ARG A 17 2.98 5.09 5.99
CA ARG A 17 4.25 4.41 5.77
C ARG A 17 4.19 2.95 6.20
N VAL A 18 3.76 2.09 5.29
CA VAL A 18 3.65 0.65 5.55
C VAL A 18 4.58 -0.11 4.61
N PHE A 19 5.40 -0.99 5.16
CA PHE A 19 6.09 -2.01 4.37
C PHE A 19 5.18 -3.23 4.21
N ILE A 20 4.99 -3.68 2.97
CA ILE A 20 4.29 -4.92 2.64
C ILE A 20 5.22 -5.77 1.79
N GLY A 21 5.31 -7.06 2.10
CA GLY A 21 6.26 -7.97 1.44
C GLY A 21 5.91 -8.36 0.01
N GLU A 22 4.79 -7.91 -0.52
CA GLU A 22 4.34 -8.21 -1.89
C GLU A 22 4.49 -6.98 -2.80
N PRO A 23 5.17 -7.08 -3.95
CA PRO A 23 5.81 -8.28 -4.50
C PRO A 23 7.16 -8.63 -3.86
N GLY A 24 7.56 -9.92 -3.92
CA GLY A 24 8.91 -10.42 -3.71
C GLY A 24 9.19 -11.06 -2.36
N SER A 25 8.41 -10.78 -1.33
CA SER A 25 8.55 -11.36 0.02
C SER A 25 7.19 -11.79 0.59
N GLU A 26 6.36 -12.40 -0.23
CA GLU A 26 5.00 -12.83 0.11
C GLU A 26 4.97 -13.82 1.28
N TYR A 27 6.05 -14.57 1.49
CA TYR A 27 6.21 -15.45 2.63
C TYR A 27 6.22 -14.71 3.98
N ARG A 28 6.54 -13.43 3.98
CA ARG A 28 6.52 -12.57 5.17
C ARG A 28 5.15 -11.93 5.36
N GLU A 29 4.63 -11.33 4.30
CA GLU A 29 3.34 -10.66 4.30
C GLU A 29 2.85 -10.42 2.87
N THR A 30 1.56 -10.61 2.65
CA THR A 30 0.87 -10.27 1.41
C THR A 30 0.04 -9.00 1.58
N ILE A 31 -0.39 -8.37 0.48
CA ILE A 31 -1.33 -7.24 0.50
C ILE A 31 -2.63 -7.64 1.22
N ALA A 32 -3.10 -8.85 0.99
CA ALA A 32 -4.30 -9.37 1.65
C ALA A 32 -4.12 -9.52 3.18
N SER A 33 -2.99 -10.03 3.65
CA SER A 33 -2.74 -10.20 5.08
C SER A 33 -2.52 -8.87 5.79
N ALA A 34 -1.76 -7.96 5.16
CA ALA A 34 -1.56 -6.61 5.66
C ALA A 34 -2.89 -5.84 5.78
N GLY A 35 -3.75 -5.96 4.76
CA GLY A 35 -5.07 -5.33 4.78
C GLY A 35 -5.96 -5.84 5.92
N ARG A 36 -5.95 -7.14 6.19
CA ARG A 36 -6.68 -7.70 7.35
C ARG A 36 -6.12 -7.21 8.69
N ALA A 37 -4.80 -7.14 8.82
CA ALA A 37 -4.16 -6.63 10.03
C ALA A 37 -4.51 -5.14 10.24
N ALA A 38 -4.46 -4.34 9.19
CA ALA A 38 -4.85 -2.94 9.20
C ALA A 38 -6.31 -2.76 9.65
N ALA A 39 -7.24 -3.50 9.03
CA ALA A 39 -8.66 -3.47 9.40
C ALA A 39 -8.89 -3.83 10.87
N ALA A 40 -8.20 -4.86 11.38
CA ALA A 40 -8.27 -5.26 12.78
C ALA A 40 -7.78 -4.16 13.74
N GLY A 41 -6.82 -3.34 13.32
CA GLY A 41 -6.29 -2.20 14.08
C GLY A 41 -7.03 -0.88 13.89
N GLY A 42 -8.10 -0.85 13.06
CA GLY A 42 -8.85 0.38 12.77
C GLY A 42 -8.21 1.27 11.70
N VAL A 43 -7.20 0.79 10.99
CA VAL A 43 -6.60 1.47 9.83
C VAL A 43 -7.45 1.15 8.60
N THR A 44 -7.91 2.17 7.91
CA THR A 44 -8.76 2.04 6.71
C THR A 44 -8.04 2.39 5.42
N THR A 45 -6.89 3.04 5.52
CA THR A 45 -6.07 3.44 4.37
C THR A 45 -4.59 3.29 4.71
N MET A 46 -3.85 2.66 3.81
CA MET A 46 -2.39 2.49 3.93
C MET A 46 -1.69 3.07 2.71
N VAL A 47 -0.52 3.70 2.92
CA VAL A 47 0.43 4.03 1.86
C VAL A 47 1.58 3.03 1.94
N MET A 48 1.67 2.19 0.94
CA MET A 48 2.67 1.14 0.84
C MET A 48 3.98 1.70 0.28
N MET A 49 5.08 1.41 0.95
CA MET A 49 6.41 1.85 0.52
C MET A 49 6.93 1.06 -0.68
N PRO A 50 7.79 1.67 -1.52
CA PRO A 50 8.24 1.10 -2.79
C PRO A 50 9.41 0.09 -2.67
N ASP A 51 9.92 -0.14 -1.48
CA ASP A 51 11.10 -0.97 -1.18
C ASP A 51 10.80 -2.48 -1.20
N THR A 52 10.10 -2.90 -2.23
CA THR A 52 9.75 -4.30 -2.56
C THR A 52 10.78 -4.91 -3.51
N ASP A 53 10.61 -6.18 -3.86
CA ASP A 53 11.44 -6.87 -4.85
C ASP A 53 10.53 -7.54 -5.91
N PRO A 54 10.46 -6.98 -7.12
CA PRO A 54 11.14 -5.77 -7.59
C PRO A 54 10.61 -4.47 -6.93
N VAL A 55 11.47 -3.44 -6.89
CA VAL A 55 11.11 -2.09 -6.42
C VAL A 55 9.96 -1.52 -7.25
N ILE A 56 9.03 -0.81 -6.61
CA ILE A 56 7.93 -0.14 -7.31
C ILE A 56 8.47 1.16 -7.92
N ASP A 57 8.97 1.08 -9.15
CA ASP A 57 9.63 2.17 -9.86
C ASP A 57 9.17 2.36 -11.31
N ASP A 58 8.12 1.66 -11.71
CA ASP A 58 7.47 1.81 -13.00
C ASP A 58 5.94 1.67 -12.90
N VAL A 59 5.24 2.08 -13.96
CA VAL A 59 3.77 2.07 -14.05
C VAL A 59 3.20 0.67 -13.87
N ALA A 60 3.83 -0.34 -14.49
CA ALA A 60 3.30 -1.71 -14.42
C ALA A 60 3.27 -2.26 -12.99
N ARG A 61 4.28 -1.91 -12.18
CA ARG A 61 4.32 -2.31 -10.77
C ARG A 61 3.33 -1.55 -9.91
N VAL A 62 3.14 -0.24 -10.17
CA VAL A 62 2.09 0.55 -9.52
C VAL A 62 0.71 -0.07 -9.81
N GLU A 63 0.41 -0.35 -11.08
CA GLU A 63 -0.85 -0.97 -11.49
C GLU A 63 -1.04 -2.37 -10.89
N PHE A 64 0.03 -3.17 -10.83
CA PHE A 64 -0.01 -4.49 -10.18
C PHE A 64 -0.45 -4.39 -8.72
N VAL A 65 0.21 -3.53 -7.94
CA VAL A 65 -0.13 -3.35 -6.51
C VAL A 65 -1.54 -2.79 -6.36
N ALA A 66 -1.91 -1.77 -7.13
CA ALA A 66 -3.23 -1.17 -7.07
C ALA A 66 -4.34 -2.18 -7.41
N ARG A 67 -4.13 -3.05 -8.39
CA ARG A 67 -5.06 -4.13 -8.74
C ARG A 67 -5.14 -5.18 -7.64
N ALA A 68 -4.00 -5.70 -7.18
CA ALA A 68 -3.96 -6.69 -6.11
C ALA A 68 -4.65 -6.17 -4.84
N ALA A 69 -4.43 -4.91 -4.49
CA ALA A 69 -5.10 -4.26 -3.37
C ALA A 69 -6.62 -4.22 -3.53
N ARG A 70 -7.12 -3.82 -4.69
CA ARG A 70 -8.58 -3.79 -4.95
C ARG A 70 -9.22 -5.17 -4.89
N GLU A 71 -8.50 -6.20 -5.32
CA GLU A 71 -9.02 -7.57 -5.38
C GLU A 71 -8.96 -8.30 -4.04
N THR A 72 -8.00 -7.99 -3.18
CA THR A 72 -7.69 -8.83 -2.01
C THR A 72 -7.70 -8.12 -0.67
N SER A 73 -7.56 -6.79 -0.62
CA SER A 73 -7.49 -6.05 0.64
C SER A 73 -8.85 -5.51 1.07
N PRO A 74 -9.24 -5.65 2.35
CA PRO A 74 -10.45 -5.05 2.89
C PRO A 74 -10.33 -3.54 3.15
N VAL A 75 -9.11 -2.97 3.04
CA VAL A 75 -8.82 -1.55 3.25
C VAL A 75 -8.16 -0.97 2.00
N HIS A 76 -8.15 0.37 1.89
CA HIS A 76 -7.49 1.04 0.77
C HIS A 76 -5.97 0.93 0.91
N VAL A 77 -5.29 0.51 -0.15
CA VAL A 77 -3.82 0.47 -0.24
C VAL A 77 -3.40 1.28 -1.45
N HIS A 78 -2.62 2.31 -1.20
CA HIS A 78 -2.05 3.18 -2.23
C HIS A 78 -0.55 2.94 -2.34
N PRO A 79 -0.02 2.46 -3.46
CA PRO A 79 1.41 2.30 -3.64
C PRO A 79 2.11 3.66 -3.76
N ALA A 80 3.17 3.87 -3.00
CA ALA A 80 4.14 4.88 -3.30
C ALA A 80 5.13 4.34 -4.32
N ALA A 81 5.53 5.16 -5.29
CA ALA A 81 6.57 4.80 -6.23
C ALA A 81 7.93 5.39 -5.83
N ALA A 82 9.00 4.69 -6.16
CA ALA A 82 10.36 5.16 -5.94
C ALA A 82 10.67 6.37 -6.81
N ILE A 83 11.39 7.36 -6.27
CA ILE A 83 11.83 8.55 -7.01
C ILE A 83 12.94 8.17 -8.00
N THR A 84 13.78 7.21 -7.64
CA THR A 84 14.87 6.75 -8.49
C THR A 84 14.73 5.27 -8.82
N LYS A 85 15.17 4.89 -10.02
CA LYS A 85 15.17 3.50 -10.49
C LYS A 85 15.92 2.60 -9.49
N GLY A 86 15.28 1.51 -9.09
CA GLY A 86 15.82 0.54 -8.14
C GLY A 86 16.17 1.09 -6.76
N LEU A 87 15.75 2.31 -6.41
CA LEU A 87 16.17 3.02 -5.19
C LEU A 87 17.67 3.31 -5.13
N HIS A 88 18.38 3.33 -6.27
CA HIS A 88 19.84 3.49 -6.32
C HIS A 88 20.33 4.93 -6.28
N GLY A 89 19.44 5.92 -6.41
CA GLY A 89 19.81 7.35 -6.44
C GLY A 89 20.46 7.80 -7.75
N GLY A 90 20.52 6.96 -8.78
CA GLY A 90 21.21 7.26 -10.04
C GLY A 90 20.32 7.95 -11.07
N TYR A 91 19.21 7.33 -11.44
CA TYR A 91 18.29 7.82 -12.46
C TYR A 91 16.89 8.03 -11.90
N LEU A 92 16.25 9.14 -12.27
CA LEU A 92 14.87 9.41 -11.91
C LEU A 92 13.93 8.42 -12.61
N THR A 93 12.86 8.10 -11.93
CA THR A 93 11.72 7.40 -12.52
C THR A 93 10.86 8.37 -13.35
N GLU A 94 9.94 7.84 -14.12
CA GLU A 94 9.00 8.65 -14.92
C GLU A 94 7.85 9.16 -14.04
N ILE A 95 8.18 10.11 -13.15
CA ILE A 95 7.29 10.61 -12.09
C ILE A 95 5.94 11.05 -12.64
N GLY A 96 5.91 11.69 -13.84
CA GLY A 96 4.67 12.12 -14.48
C GLY A 96 3.73 10.94 -14.78
N LEU A 97 4.26 9.86 -15.36
CA LEU A 97 3.48 8.66 -15.67
C LEU A 97 3.06 7.89 -14.42
N LEU A 98 3.95 7.82 -13.42
CA LEU A 98 3.66 7.18 -12.14
C LEU A 98 2.53 7.87 -11.37
N ARG A 99 2.42 9.20 -11.50
CA ARG A 99 1.34 9.98 -10.90
C ARG A 99 -0.02 9.69 -11.53
N GLU A 100 -0.05 9.35 -12.81
CA GLU A 100 -1.28 9.09 -13.56
C GLU A 100 -1.77 7.63 -13.42
N ALA A 101 -0.89 6.74 -12.98
CA ALA A 101 -1.21 5.34 -12.74
C ALA A 101 -1.92 5.14 -11.39
#